data_12dea7cacb4d97eeeea9d2ed7092e4e3
#
_entry.id   12dea7cacb4d97eeeea9d2ed7092e4e3
#
_cell.length_a   1.000
_cell.length_b   1.000
_cell.length_c   1.000
_cell.angle_alpha   90.00
_cell.angle_beta   90.00
_cell.angle_gamma   90.00
#
_symmetry.space_group_name_H-M   'P 1'
#
loop_
_entity.id
_entity.type
_entity.pdbx_description
1 polymer ?
#
loop_
_entity_poly.entity_id
_entity_poly.type
_entity_poly.pdbx_seq_one_letter_code
_entity_poly.pdbx_strand_id
1 'polypeptide(L)'
;GVVIGETAIVGDDCTIYQGVTLGGTSLTRGAKRHPTLEAGVIVGAGAKVLGGFTVGAGAKIGSNAVVVKPVPAGGTAVGNPARIVMPAQPKPQPERAAFCAYGITPNADDPMSLAIHGLIDHAAKESRRVDEIVAALERLGTHLETLQGADAARLDLRRLSAVLEGKAVERQT
;
A
#
# COMPACT_ATOMS: atom_id res chain seq x y z
N GLY A 1 13.54 26.85 12.69
CA GLY A 1 14.00 26.51 11.31
C GLY A 1 12.85 26.35 10.31
N VAL A 2 11.63 26.79 10.67
CA VAL A 2 10.50 26.84 9.73
C VAL A 2 10.60 28.10 8.88
N VAL A 3 10.43 27.94 7.56
CA VAL A 3 10.41 29.06 6.60
C VAL A 3 9.08 29.07 5.89
N ILE A 4 8.34 30.17 6.00
CA ILE A 4 7.05 30.37 5.36
C ILE A 4 7.19 31.51 4.35
N GLY A 5 6.98 31.20 3.08
CA GLY A 5 7.09 32.16 2.00
C GLY A 5 5.99 33.22 2.02
N GLU A 6 6.30 34.38 1.50
CA GLU A 6 5.47 35.59 1.50
C GLU A 6 4.01 35.40 1.07
N THR A 7 3.76 34.58 0.05
CA THR A 7 2.42 34.34 -0.48
C THR A 7 1.84 32.99 -0.04
N ALA A 8 2.46 32.31 0.97
CA ALA A 8 1.91 31.11 1.53
C ALA A 8 0.62 31.41 2.30
N ILE A 9 -0.32 30.48 2.25
CA ILE A 9 -1.55 30.53 3.04
C ILE A 9 -1.57 29.28 3.89
N VAL A 10 -1.85 29.42 5.18
CA VAL A 10 -1.97 28.33 6.13
C VAL A 10 -3.37 28.38 6.71
N GLY A 11 -4.13 27.32 6.49
CA GLY A 11 -5.48 27.14 7.02
C GLY A 11 -5.49 26.77 8.50
N ASP A 12 -6.69 26.61 9.03
CA ASP A 12 -6.90 26.32 10.45
C ASP A 12 -6.39 24.92 10.81
N ASP A 13 -6.01 24.72 12.07
CA ASP A 13 -5.58 23.45 12.66
C ASP A 13 -4.44 22.74 11.94
N CYS A 14 -3.62 23.47 11.17
CA CYS A 14 -2.42 22.92 10.54
C CYS A 14 -1.32 22.67 11.56
N THR A 15 -0.65 21.50 11.45
CA THR A 15 0.52 21.17 12.23
C THR A 15 1.78 21.25 11.37
N ILE A 16 2.72 22.10 11.73
CA ILE A 16 3.98 22.27 10.98
C ILE A 16 5.15 21.97 11.91
N TYR A 17 5.93 20.95 11.55
CA TYR A 17 7.10 20.56 12.32
C TYR A 17 8.33 21.39 11.95
N GLN A 18 9.40 21.24 12.73
CA GLN A 18 10.66 21.96 12.56
C GLN A 18 11.31 21.73 11.19
N GLY A 19 12.01 22.73 10.68
CA GLY A 19 12.76 22.66 9.43
C GLY A 19 11.93 22.61 8.16
N VAL A 20 10.61 22.79 8.26
CA VAL A 20 9.69 22.85 7.10
C VAL A 20 9.96 24.11 6.29
N THR A 21 9.86 24.00 4.97
CA THR A 21 9.88 25.15 4.05
C THR A 21 8.62 25.17 3.19
N LEU A 22 7.82 26.22 3.32
CA LEU A 22 6.75 26.56 2.39
C LEU A 22 7.30 27.57 1.36
N GLY A 23 7.92 27.03 0.30
CA GLY A 23 8.73 27.81 -0.64
C GLY A 23 8.07 28.04 -1.99
N GLY A 24 8.69 28.91 -2.75
CA GLY A 24 8.27 29.21 -4.14
C GLY A 24 9.24 28.63 -5.15
N THR A 25 8.72 28.37 -6.35
CA THR A 25 9.52 27.92 -7.51
C THR A 25 9.62 28.98 -8.61
N SER A 26 8.92 30.13 -8.46
CA SER A 26 8.92 31.23 -9.41
C SER A 26 9.49 32.50 -8.79
N LEU A 27 10.21 33.28 -9.57
CA LEU A 27 10.75 34.59 -9.19
C LEU A 27 9.84 35.73 -9.67
N THR A 28 8.73 35.46 -10.33
CA THR A 28 7.82 36.49 -10.84
C THR A 28 7.17 37.25 -9.69
N ARG A 29 7.34 38.56 -9.68
CA ARG A 29 6.78 39.45 -8.67
C ARG A 29 5.24 39.45 -8.74
N GLY A 30 4.56 39.35 -7.57
CA GLY A 30 3.10 39.36 -7.49
C GLY A 30 2.41 38.02 -7.84
N ALA A 31 3.12 37.04 -8.36
CA ALA A 31 2.54 35.72 -8.62
C ALA A 31 2.38 34.93 -7.31
N LYS A 32 1.29 34.14 -7.22
CA LYS A 32 1.11 33.12 -6.19
C LYS A 32 2.16 32.04 -6.39
N ARG A 33 3.27 32.11 -5.66
CA ARG A 33 4.43 31.21 -5.82
C ARG A 33 4.63 30.26 -4.65
N HIS A 34 3.97 30.49 -3.52
CA HIS A 34 4.06 29.65 -2.33
C HIS A 34 2.79 28.85 -2.09
N PRO A 35 2.86 27.71 -1.40
CA PRO A 35 1.72 26.81 -1.26
C PRO A 35 0.60 27.39 -0.41
N THR A 36 -0.60 26.84 -0.62
CA THR A 36 -1.75 26.98 0.25
C THR A 36 -1.96 25.66 0.97
N LEU A 37 -1.94 25.66 2.30
CA LEU A 37 -2.33 24.54 3.12
C LEU A 37 -3.78 24.74 3.54
N GLU A 38 -4.65 23.79 3.23
CA GLU A 38 -6.03 23.80 3.73
C GLU A 38 -6.10 23.32 5.17
N ALA A 39 -7.30 23.33 5.79
CA ALA A 39 -7.47 23.00 7.19
C ALA A 39 -6.98 21.58 7.56
N GLY A 40 -6.38 21.43 8.73
CA GLY A 40 -5.96 20.17 9.30
C GLY A 40 -4.77 19.51 8.60
N VAL A 41 -4.02 20.21 7.76
CA VAL A 41 -2.83 19.68 7.09
C VAL A 41 -1.70 19.47 8.09
N ILE A 42 -1.02 18.32 7.99
CA ILE A 42 0.14 17.98 8.80
C ILE A 42 1.39 17.98 7.92
N VAL A 43 2.39 18.78 8.24
CA VAL A 43 3.66 18.85 7.51
C VAL A 43 4.80 18.36 8.39
N GLY A 44 5.32 17.19 8.06
CA GLY A 44 6.38 16.51 8.80
C GLY A 44 7.71 17.26 8.78
N ALA A 45 8.58 16.95 9.75
CA ALA A 45 9.84 17.64 9.97
C ALA A 45 10.73 17.67 8.71
N GLY A 46 11.32 18.81 8.43
CA GLY A 46 12.23 18.97 7.29
C GLY A 46 11.59 18.96 5.92
N ALA A 47 10.29 18.78 5.80
CA ALA A 47 9.60 18.73 4.50
C ALA A 47 9.73 20.07 3.73
N LYS A 48 9.78 19.98 2.41
CA LYS A 48 9.84 21.11 1.49
C LYS A 48 8.61 21.08 0.59
N VAL A 49 7.73 22.07 0.73
CA VAL A 49 6.55 22.23 -0.14
C VAL A 49 6.82 23.45 -1.02
N LEU A 50 7.06 23.20 -2.30
CA LEU A 50 7.64 24.18 -3.21
C LEU A 50 6.74 24.44 -4.41
N GLY A 51 6.08 25.60 -4.43
CA GLY A 51 5.23 26.04 -5.54
C GLY A 51 3.89 26.62 -5.10
N GLY A 52 3.22 27.30 -6.02
CA GLY A 52 1.95 28.00 -5.79
C GLY A 52 0.69 27.10 -5.92
N PHE A 53 0.75 25.87 -5.40
CA PHE A 53 -0.35 24.93 -5.45
C PHE A 53 -1.01 24.71 -4.08
N THR A 54 -2.10 23.96 -4.07
CA THR A 54 -2.86 23.65 -2.85
C THR A 54 -2.51 22.25 -2.31
N VAL A 55 -2.35 22.17 -1.01
CA VAL A 55 -2.35 20.94 -0.22
C VAL A 55 -3.71 20.82 0.43
N GLY A 56 -4.50 19.84 0.02
CA GLY A 56 -5.89 19.67 0.41
C GLY A 56 -6.10 19.33 1.87
N ALA A 57 -7.30 19.60 2.36
CA ALA A 57 -7.67 19.46 3.76
C ALA A 57 -7.33 18.07 4.34
N GLY A 58 -6.76 18.04 5.54
CA GLY A 58 -6.38 16.81 6.24
C GLY A 58 -5.25 16.02 5.56
N ALA A 59 -4.59 16.56 4.53
CA ALA A 59 -3.46 15.91 3.90
C ALA A 59 -2.25 15.82 4.84
N LYS A 60 -1.40 14.82 4.60
CA LYS A 60 -0.19 14.58 5.40
C LYS A 60 1.05 14.62 4.52
N ILE A 61 2.02 15.41 4.91
CA ILE A 61 3.32 15.49 4.25
C ILE A 61 4.34 14.78 5.14
N GLY A 62 4.96 13.73 4.62
CA GLY A 62 5.97 12.97 5.35
C GLY A 62 7.24 13.79 5.64
N SER A 63 7.97 13.40 6.68
CA SER A 63 9.24 14.06 7.04
C SER A 63 10.24 14.00 5.88
N ASN A 64 10.95 15.10 5.64
CA ASN A 64 11.91 15.28 4.55
C ASN A 64 11.34 15.08 3.13
N ALA A 65 10.02 15.05 2.97
CA ALA A 65 9.40 14.97 1.63
C ALA A 65 9.60 16.28 0.86
N VAL A 66 9.83 16.17 -0.46
CA VAL A 66 9.93 17.32 -1.36
C VAL A 66 8.72 17.33 -2.28
N VAL A 67 7.73 18.15 -1.95
CA VAL A 67 6.45 18.24 -2.63
C VAL A 67 6.50 19.38 -3.64
N VAL A 68 6.28 19.05 -4.91
CA VAL A 68 6.30 20.00 -6.04
C VAL A 68 5.01 19.94 -6.88
N LYS A 69 3.98 19.25 -6.38
CA LYS A 69 2.69 19.09 -7.05
C LYS A 69 1.56 19.17 -6.04
N PRO A 70 0.34 19.50 -6.45
CA PRO A 70 -0.84 19.50 -5.58
C PRO A 70 -1.02 18.17 -4.86
N VAL A 71 -1.44 18.22 -3.61
CA VAL A 71 -1.78 17.03 -2.81
C VAL A 71 -3.30 17.04 -2.57
N PRO A 72 -4.03 15.99 -2.93
CA PRO A 72 -5.47 15.95 -2.72
C PRO A 72 -5.82 15.86 -1.22
N ALA A 73 -7.04 16.25 -0.88
CA ALA A 73 -7.55 16.16 0.49
C ALA A 73 -7.41 14.72 1.05
N GLY A 74 -6.96 14.60 2.29
CA GLY A 74 -6.70 13.33 2.95
C GLY A 74 -5.53 12.51 2.37
N GLY A 75 -4.89 12.97 1.30
CA GLY A 75 -3.74 12.30 0.69
C GLY A 75 -2.48 12.40 1.55
N THR A 76 -1.57 11.43 1.37
CA THR A 76 -0.25 11.45 2.03
C THR A 76 0.82 11.60 0.96
N ALA A 77 1.71 12.59 1.11
CA ALA A 77 2.84 12.82 0.22
C ALA A 77 4.14 12.43 0.92
N VAL A 78 4.91 11.49 0.35
CA VAL A 78 6.15 10.97 0.94
C VAL A 78 7.27 10.86 -0.09
N GLY A 79 8.49 11.05 0.36
CA GLY A 79 9.69 10.86 -0.45
C GLY A 79 10.23 12.12 -1.13
N ASN A 80 11.32 11.97 -1.89
CA ASN A 80 11.99 13.02 -2.65
C ASN A 80 12.36 12.49 -4.06
N PRO A 81 11.66 12.95 -5.12
CA PRO A 81 10.44 13.77 -5.12
C PRO A 81 9.25 13.04 -4.48
N ALA A 82 8.32 13.82 -3.89
CA ALA A 82 7.20 13.23 -3.17
C ALA A 82 6.23 12.50 -4.11
N ARG A 83 5.84 11.30 -3.68
CA ARG A 83 4.75 10.52 -4.27
C ARG A 83 3.50 10.65 -3.40
N ILE A 84 2.36 10.74 -4.05
CA ILE A 84 1.08 10.86 -3.36
C ILE A 84 0.51 9.45 -3.19
N VAL A 85 0.25 9.09 -1.92
CA VAL A 85 -0.44 7.86 -1.53
C VAL A 85 -1.81 8.26 -1.04
N MET A 86 -2.86 7.77 -1.69
CA MET A 86 -4.22 7.93 -1.20
C MET A 86 -4.50 6.87 -0.15
N PRO A 87 -5.21 7.20 0.95
CA PRO A 87 -5.73 6.18 1.83
C PRO A 87 -6.53 5.19 1.01
N ALA A 88 -6.22 3.91 1.10
CA ALA A 88 -7.07 2.88 0.50
C ALA A 88 -8.48 3.07 1.07
N GLN A 89 -9.49 3.16 0.19
CA GLN A 89 -10.87 3.12 0.65
C GLN A 89 -11.03 1.88 1.52
N PRO A 90 -11.62 1.99 2.72
CA PRO A 90 -11.82 0.82 3.55
C PRO A 90 -12.66 -0.17 2.74
N LYS A 91 -12.03 -1.24 2.27
CA LYS A 91 -12.78 -2.41 1.82
C LYS A 91 -13.63 -2.84 3.02
N PRO A 92 -14.93 -3.15 2.85
CA PRO A 92 -15.72 -3.65 3.94
C PRO A 92 -14.98 -4.84 4.55
N GLN A 93 -14.41 -4.64 5.72
CA GLN A 93 -13.80 -5.71 6.49
C GLN A 93 -14.95 -6.62 6.94
N PRO A 94 -14.91 -7.92 6.65
CA PRO A 94 -15.74 -8.85 7.38
C PRO A 94 -15.37 -8.72 8.86
N GLU A 95 -16.37 -8.40 9.68
CA GLU A 95 -16.23 -8.30 11.13
C GLU A 95 -15.69 -9.63 11.68
N ARG A 96 -14.40 -9.68 11.93
CA ARG A 96 -13.78 -10.57 12.93
C ARG A 96 -12.38 -10.02 13.20
N ALA A 97 -12.21 -9.48 14.41
CA ALA A 97 -10.90 -9.17 14.97
C ALA A 97 -10.10 -10.49 15.07
N ALA A 98 -9.35 -10.80 14.02
CA ALA A 98 -8.32 -11.81 14.08
C ALA A 98 -7.09 -11.17 14.69
N PHE A 99 -6.59 -11.75 15.77
CA PHE A 99 -5.31 -11.42 16.38
C PHE A 99 -4.22 -11.46 15.32
N CYS A 100 -3.73 -10.30 14.89
CA CYS A 100 -2.53 -10.22 14.07
C CYS A 100 -1.30 -10.36 14.97
N ALA A 101 -0.54 -11.41 14.79
CA ALA A 101 0.76 -11.54 15.41
C ALA A 101 1.65 -10.35 14.99
N TYR A 102 2.41 -9.85 15.96
CA TYR A 102 3.28 -8.69 15.82
C TYR A 102 4.15 -8.77 14.54
N GLY A 103 3.94 -7.84 13.61
CA GLY A 103 4.80 -7.66 12.43
C GLY A 103 4.25 -8.14 11.09
N ILE A 104 3.03 -8.70 11.00
CA ILE A 104 2.43 -9.08 9.71
C ILE A 104 1.18 -8.25 9.49
N THR A 105 1.28 -7.23 8.67
CA THR A 105 0.14 -6.44 8.20
C THR A 105 -0.41 -7.08 6.92
N PRO A 106 -1.70 -7.44 6.84
CA PRO A 106 -2.30 -8.11 5.67
C PRO A 106 -2.32 -7.29 4.37
N ASN A 107 -1.86 -6.04 4.42
CA ASN A 107 -1.82 -5.11 3.28
C ASN A 107 -0.46 -4.43 3.14
N ALA A 108 0.62 -5.07 3.55
CA ALA A 108 1.93 -4.52 3.30
C ALA A 108 2.25 -4.67 1.82
N ASP A 109 2.57 -3.56 1.16
CA ASP A 109 3.30 -3.52 -0.11
C ASP A 109 4.74 -4.07 0.08
N ASP A 110 4.87 -5.13 0.88
CA ASP A 110 6.13 -5.83 1.07
C ASP A 110 6.39 -6.69 -0.17
N PRO A 111 7.48 -6.43 -0.92
CA PRO A 111 7.83 -7.18 -2.11
C PRO A 111 7.92 -8.69 -1.88
N MET A 112 8.32 -9.11 -0.69
CA MET A 112 8.40 -10.52 -0.32
C MET A 112 7.01 -11.14 -0.20
N SER A 113 6.08 -10.45 0.45
CA SER A 113 4.68 -10.88 0.58
C SER A 113 4.00 -11.00 -0.79
N LEU A 114 4.20 -10.01 -1.67
CA LEU A 114 3.69 -10.04 -3.04
C LEU A 114 4.28 -11.21 -3.86
N ALA A 115 5.58 -11.47 -3.71
CA ALA A 115 6.24 -12.59 -4.38
C ALA A 115 5.71 -13.95 -3.90
N ILE A 116 5.49 -14.11 -2.59
CA ILE A 116 4.93 -15.34 -2.02
C ILE A 116 3.50 -15.56 -2.50
N HIS A 117 2.64 -14.52 -2.51
CA HIS A 117 1.29 -14.62 -3.06
C HIS A 117 1.30 -15.00 -4.54
N GLY A 118 2.20 -14.37 -5.33
CA GLY A 118 2.36 -14.71 -6.74
C GLY A 118 2.79 -16.16 -6.97
N LEU A 119 3.67 -16.70 -6.14
CA LEU A 119 4.08 -18.11 -6.20
C LEU A 119 2.95 -19.07 -5.84
N ILE A 120 2.15 -18.75 -4.83
CA ILE A 120 0.99 -19.54 -4.42
C ILE A 120 -0.07 -19.58 -5.50
N ASP A 121 -0.38 -18.41 -6.10
CA ASP A 121 -1.32 -18.33 -7.23
C ASP A 121 -0.83 -19.10 -8.45
N HIS A 122 0.47 -19.05 -8.72
CA HIS A 122 1.08 -19.82 -9.80
C HIS A 122 0.97 -21.33 -9.55
N ALA A 123 1.36 -21.78 -8.35
CA ALA A 123 1.25 -23.19 -7.96
C ALA A 123 -0.22 -23.71 -8.02
N ALA A 124 -1.17 -22.88 -7.61
CA ALA A 124 -2.59 -23.22 -7.69
C ALA A 124 -3.10 -23.35 -9.13
N LYS A 125 -2.60 -22.49 -10.05
CA LYS A 125 -2.93 -22.59 -11.49
C LYS A 125 -2.33 -23.84 -12.12
N GLU A 126 -1.08 -24.14 -11.82
CA GLU A 126 -0.41 -25.33 -12.31
C GLU A 126 -1.09 -26.62 -11.81
N SER A 127 -1.47 -26.68 -10.53
CA SER A 127 -2.22 -27.82 -10.00
C SER A 127 -3.52 -28.06 -10.74
N ARG A 128 -4.33 -27.01 -11.00
CA ARG A 128 -5.57 -27.13 -11.78
C ARG A 128 -5.31 -27.61 -13.20
N ARG A 129 -4.24 -27.11 -13.82
CA ARG A 129 -3.87 -27.52 -15.18
C ARG A 129 -3.48 -28.99 -15.26
N VAL A 130 -2.78 -29.50 -14.24
CA VAL A 130 -2.48 -30.94 -14.11
C VAL A 130 -3.76 -31.74 -13.94
N ASP A 131 -4.67 -31.32 -13.09
CA ASP A 131 -5.96 -31.99 -12.87
C ASP A 131 -6.81 -32.05 -14.18
N GLU A 132 -6.80 -30.95 -14.95
CA GLU A 132 -7.47 -30.90 -16.27
C GLU A 132 -6.83 -31.86 -17.28
N ILE A 133 -5.50 -31.97 -17.29
CA ILE A 133 -4.78 -32.90 -18.18
C ILE A 133 -5.10 -34.36 -17.79
N VAL A 134 -5.07 -34.68 -16.49
CA VAL A 134 -5.40 -36.00 -15.98
C VAL A 134 -6.84 -36.38 -16.37
N ALA A 135 -7.80 -35.48 -16.15
CA ALA A 135 -9.19 -35.71 -16.54
C ALA A 135 -9.38 -35.85 -18.07
N ALA A 136 -8.55 -35.18 -18.86
CA ALA A 136 -8.57 -35.33 -20.32
C ALA A 136 -8.00 -36.71 -20.77
N LEU A 137 -6.92 -37.15 -20.13
CA LEU A 137 -6.33 -38.46 -20.39
C LEU A 137 -7.24 -39.61 -19.98
N GLU A 138 -7.94 -39.49 -18.86
CA GLU A 138 -8.96 -40.47 -18.45
C GLU A 138 -10.10 -40.59 -19.46
N ARG A 139 -10.55 -39.44 -20.02
CA ARG A 139 -11.57 -39.45 -21.11
C ARG A 139 -11.07 -40.11 -22.38
N LEU A 140 -9.78 -40.12 -22.63
CA LEU A 140 -9.16 -40.80 -23.78
C LEU A 140 -8.90 -42.30 -23.53
N GLY A 141 -9.29 -42.85 -22.36
CA GLY A 141 -9.18 -44.27 -22.03
C GLY A 141 -7.77 -44.70 -21.61
N THR A 142 -6.88 -43.77 -21.34
CA THR A 142 -5.59 -44.08 -20.73
C THR A 142 -5.76 -44.12 -19.19
N HIS A 143 -5.69 -45.32 -18.62
CA HIS A 143 -5.69 -45.50 -17.17
C HIS A 143 -4.31 -45.09 -16.66
N LEU A 144 -4.23 -43.98 -15.97
CA LEU A 144 -3.06 -43.63 -15.19
C LEU A 144 -3.16 -44.36 -13.86
N GLU A 145 -2.34 -45.41 -13.67
CA GLU A 145 -2.12 -45.97 -12.35
C GLU A 145 -1.60 -44.84 -11.45
N THR A 146 -2.42 -44.41 -10.50
CA THR A 146 -2.03 -43.44 -9.45
C THR A 146 -0.80 -44.01 -8.76
N LEU A 147 0.33 -43.31 -8.88
CA LEU A 147 1.52 -43.58 -8.11
C LEU A 147 1.14 -43.43 -6.64
N GLN A 148 0.84 -44.54 -5.97
CA GLN A 148 0.62 -44.61 -4.55
C GLN A 148 1.92 -44.16 -3.87
N GLY A 149 1.96 -42.92 -3.38
CA GLY A 149 3.13 -42.31 -2.73
C GLY A 149 3.29 -40.81 -2.95
N ALA A 150 2.60 -40.25 -3.95
CA ALA A 150 2.69 -38.80 -4.23
C ALA A 150 1.82 -37.94 -3.31
N ASP A 151 0.89 -38.51 -2.55
CA ASP A 151 -0.05 -37.74 -1.72
C ASP A 151 0.60 -37.08 -0.50
N ALA A 152 1.76 -37.52 -0.06
CA ALA A 152 2.47 -36.89 1.06
C ALA A 152 3.16 -35.56 0.69
N ALA A 153 3.32 -35.27 -0.58
CA ALA A 153 4.03 -34.08 -1.08
C ALA A 153 3.11 -33.04 -1.76
N ARG A 154 1.81 -33.28 -1.84
CA ARG A 154 0.89 -32.23 -2.30
C ARG A 154 0.90 -31.11 -1.27
N LEU A 155 1.54 -30.03 -1.64
CA LEU A 155 1.49 -28.77 -0.88
C LEU A 155 0.01 -28.43 -0.67
N ASP A 156 -0.46 -28.44 0.59
CA ASP A 156 -1.82 -28.04 0.89
C ASP A 156 -1.96 -26.54 0.73
N LEU A 157 -2.16 -26.12 -0.52
CA LEU A 157 -2.26 -24.71 -0.91
C LEU A 157 -3.40 -23.98 -0.19
N ARG A 158 -4.44 -24.74 0.25
CA ARG A 158 -5.54 -24.18 1.05
C ARG A 158 -5.08 -23.86 2.46
N ARG A 159 -4.24 -24.70 3.05
CA ARG A 159 -3.62 -24.41 4.36
C ARG A 159 -2.66 -23.25 4.30
N LEU A 160 -1.85 -23.16 3.26
CA LEU A 160 -0.92 -22.06 3.07
C LEU A 160 -1.63 -20.73 2.84
N SER A 161 -2.68 -20.70 2.01
CA SER A 161 -3.49 -19.48 1.82
C SER A 161 -4.23 -19.09 3.10
N ALA A 162 -4.76 -20.04 3.87
CA ALA A 162 -5.42 -19.77 5.14
C ALA A 162 -4.46 -19.20 6.20
N VAL A 163 -3.22 -19.68 6.26
CA VAL A 163 -2.17 -19.14 7.15
C VAL A 163 -1.80 -17.71 6.73
N LEU A 164 -1.68 -17.43 5.45
CA LEU A 164 -1.37 -16.10 4.93
C LEU A 164 -2.52 -15.11 5.09
N GLU A 165 -3.76 -15.58 5.04
CA GLU A 165 -4.96 -14.78 5.29
C GLU A 165 -5.28 -14.63 6.79
N GLY A 166 -4.46 -15.17 7.69
CA GLY A 166 -4.66 -15.11 9.14
C GLY A 166 -5.84 -15.93 9.67
N LYS A 167 -6.33 -16.90 8.86
CA LYS A 167 -7.39 -17.82 9.29
C LYS A 167 -6.80 -18.97 10.10
N ALA A 168 -7.35 -19.24 11.28
CA ALA A 168 -6.94 -20.37 12.11
C ALA A 168 -7.10 -21.70 11.35
N VAL A 169 -6.00 -22.44 11.23
CA VAL A 169 -6.03 -23.80 10.70
C VAL A 169 -6.46 -24.73 11.82
N GLU A 170 -7.70 -25.24 11.77
CA GLU A 170 -8.15 -26.32 12.66
C GLU A 170 -7.27 -27.56 12.44
N ARG A 171 -6.60 -27.98 13.50
CA ARG A 171 -5.92 -29.28 13.54
C ARG A 171 -7.00 -30.36 13.64
N GLN A 172 -7.23 -31.07 12.55
CA GLN A 172 -7.92 -32.37 12.65
C GLN A 172 -6.91 -33.38 13.24
N THR A 173 -7.23 -33.84 14.43
CA THR A 173 -6.61 -35.01 15.11
C THR A 173 -7.03 -36.29 14.40
#